data_3aae2a3375e8e6b0663b973dc555ab40
#
_entry.id   3aae2a3375e8e6b0663b973dc555ab40
#
_cell.length_a   1.000
_cell.length_b   1.000
_cell.length_c   1.000
_cell.angle_alpha   90.00
_cell.angle_beta   90.00
_cell.angle_gamma   90.00
#
_symmetry.space_group_name_H-M   'P 1'
#
loop_
_entity.id
_entity.type
_entity.pdbx_description
1 polymer ?
#
loop_
_entity_poly.entity_id
_entity_poly.type
_entity_poly.pdbx_seq_one_letter_code
_entity_poly.pdbx_strand_id
1 'polypeptide(L)'
;MIPSRNIQCDFVAVLVQLIQPHTHAQTSWVYFQYKIRRTLMIRIDEIYNNTFWPWFQRNRPGYRVFHCDPFGRSDPDSVVNYGSDTAHEHNYIFIYDQEPIHLNIHMETFEKVITLNADIHSNIYLNRVTGAWSKIPRANGEIPGYLLTSEHDSENVEYVCAHFDWKPAYYFFHGWAALDWYRGYDKTFLIQPIQERTITKTFIAPNRIVAGERQHRLEMLYYIFKNGMMHNHISCPDTCPAENISIHDAVKPLIAKYPDIESVFAAQSLPINFVNETDHPMHSCWLSLFDESAESLLYLVTETVATGRKHHLTEKTFKPIALGMPFVIVGTKGSLEYLRGYGFRTFGDIWDESYDSAEDSVRIERIAELLKSLDVLSTEAKQLLFNRAREVVEHNWNHFYNGGFEAVLWVELNDMLAQIDP
;
A
#
# COMPACT_ATOMS: atom_id res chain seq x y z
N MET A 1 34.86 -25.80 16.67
CA MET A 1 34.66 -24.36 16.48
C MET A 1 35.38 -23.97 15.20
N ILE A 2 34.66 -23.83 14.10
CA ILE A 2 35.18 -23.36 12.80
C ILE A 2 34.62 -21.95 12.64
N PRO A 3 35.45 -20.92 12.38
CA PRO A 3 34.96 -19.58 12.25
C PRO A 3 34.18 -19.41 10.90
N SER A 4 32.98 -18.94 10.97
CA SER A 4 32.18 -18.54 9.81
C SER A 4 32.86 -17.36 9.10
N ARG A 5 33.55 -17.62 7.99
CA ARG A 5 33.99 -16.57 7.07
C ARG A 5 32.80 -16.08 6.25
N ASN A 6 32.67 -14.77 6.21
CA ASN A 6 31.71 -14.04 5.39
C ASN A 6 31.92 -14.33 3.89
N ILE A 7 31.23 -15.35 3.36
CA ILE A 7 31.25 -15.73 1.94
C ILE A 7 30.55 -14.67 1.06
N GLN A 8 29.83 -13.74 1.66
CA GLN A 8 29.03 -12.73 0.94
C GLN A 8 29.83 -11.62 0.25
N CYS A 9 31.01 -11.23 0.79
CA CYS A 9 31.80 -10.17 0.16
C CYS A 9 32.57 -10.61 -1.09
N ASP A 10 32.99 -11.90 -1.15
CA ASP A 10 33.81 -12.37 -2.26
C ASP A 10 33.00 -12.64 -3.54
N PHE A 11 31.70 -12.92 -3.43
CA PHE A 11 30.83 -13.17 -4.60
C PHE A 11 30.49 -11.88 -5.37
N VAL A 12 30.38 -10.76 -4.68
CA VAL A 12 30.10 -9.45 -5.29
C VAL A 12 31.33 -8.93 -6.05
N ALA A 13 32.55 -9.15 -5.52
CA ALA A 13 33.78 -8.70 -6.15
C ALA A 13 34.13 -9.48 -7.44
N VAL A 14 33.78 -10.76 -7.52
CA VAL A 14 34.02 -11.58 -8.72
C VAL A 14 33.05 -11.25 -9.86
N LEU A 15 31.82 -10.87 -9.56
CA LEU A 15 30.81 -10.50 -10.57
C LEU A 15 31.08 -9.12 -11.21
N VAL A 16 31.70 -8.21 -10.48
CA VAL A 16 32.05 -6.87 -11.01
C VAL A 16 33.20 -6.93 -12.03
N GLN A 17 34.07 -7.94 -11.95
CA GLN A 17 35.19 -8.09 -12.90
C GLN A 17 34.82 -8.72 -14.26
N LEU A 18 33.62 -9.31 -14.39
CA LEU A 18 33.22 -10.04 -15.61
C LEU A 18 32.39 -9.26 -16.62
N ILE A 19 32.05 -8.02 -16.32
CA ILE A 19 31.14 -7.25 -17.20
C ILE A 19 31.79 -5.93 -17.62
N GLN A 20 32.33 -5.89 -18.85
CA GLN A 20 32.68 -4.63 -19.52
C GLN A 20 31.47 -4.07 -20.28
N PRO A 21 31.27 -2.74 -20.31
CA PRO A 21 30.02 -2.15 -20.78
C PRO A 21 29.96 -2.06 -22.32
N HIS A 22 28.95 -2.68 -22.93
CA HIS A 22 28.49 -2.33 -24.26
C HIS A 22 27.13 -1.60 -24.15
N THR A 23 26.92 -0.64 -25.01
CA THR A 23 25.94 0.44 -24.99
C THR A 23 24.43 0.08 -25.00
N HIS A 24 24.08 -1.19 -24.95
CA HIS A 24 22.72 -1.68 -24.66
C HIS A 24 22.54 -2.22 -23.24
N ALA A 25 23.53 -2.03 -22.37
CA ALA A 25 23.62 -2.66 -21.06
C ALA A 25 23.00 -1.82 -19.92
N GLN A 26 22.62 -0.57 -20.14
CA GLN A 26 22.14 0.27 -19.03
C GLN A 26 20.81 -0.24 -18.45
N THR A 27 19.85 -0.60 -19.29
CA THR A 27 18.56 -1.15 -18.84
C THR A 27 18.71 -2.54 -18.22
N SER A 28 19.58 -3.39 -18.78
CA SER A 28 19.84 -4.72 -18.22
C SER A 28 20.65 -4.67 -16.92
N TRP A 29 21.50 -3.63 -16.74
CA TRP A 29 22.29 -3.39 -15.54
C TRP A 29 21.43 -2.91 -14.38
N VAL A 30 20.51 -1.98 -14.65
CA VAL A 30 19.52 -1.54 -13.67
C VAL A 30 18.67 -2.73 -13.23
N TYR A 31 18.19 -3.54 -14.16
CA TYR A 31 17.42 -4.75 -13.87
C TYR A 31 18.21 -5.82 -13.09
N PHE A 32 19.50 -5.96 -13.37
CA PHE A 32 20.38 -6.91 -12.69
C PHE A 32 20.75 -6.42 -11.26
N GLN A 33 21.06 -5.15 -11.08
CA GLN A 33 21.24 -4.56 -9.74
C GLN A 33 19.93 -4.59 -8.94
N TYR A 34 18.81 -4.39 -9.58
CA TYR A 34 17.47 -4.55 -9.04
C TYR A 34 17.29 -5.97 -8.46
N LYS A 35 17.64 -6.99 -9.22
CA LYS A 35 17.50 -8.39 -8.83
C LYS A 35 18.47 -8.79 -7.71
N ILE A 36 19.70 -8.29 -7.72
CA ILE A 36 20.71 -8.56 -6.66
C ILE A 36 20.35 -7.83 -5.37
N ARG A 37 19.94 -6.56 -5.43
CA ARG A 37 19.53 -5.80 -4.24
C ARG A 37 18.29 -6.38 -3.59
N ARG A 38 17.33 -6.89 -4.35
CA ARG A 38 16.16 -7.59 -3.80
C ARG A 38 16.53 -8.81 -2.96
N THR A 39 17.62 -9.50 -3.30
CA THR A 39 18.12 -10.66 -2.52
C THR A 39 18.81 -10.24 -1.21
N LEU A 40 19.21 -8.96 -1.11
CA LEU A 40 19.88 -8.36 0.04
C LEU A 40 19.00 -7.39 0.83
N MET A 41 17.77 -7.12 0.36
CA MET A 41 16.85 -6.22 1.07
C MET A 41 16.33 -6.90 2.34
N ILE A 42 16.37 -6.14 3.42
CA ILE A 42 15.68 -6.47 4.66
C ILE A 42 14.22 -6.68 4.31
N ARG A 43 13.74 -7.88 4.58
CA ARG A 43 12.33 -8.20 4.35
C ARG A 43 11.53 -7.61 5.49
N ILE A 44 10.32 -7.17 5.17
CA ILE A 44 9.35 -6.76 6.18
C ILE A 44 9.12 -7.84 7.24
N ASP A 45 9.31 -9.10 6.90
CA ASP A 45 9.36 -10.22 7.82
C ASP A 45 10.30 -10.00 9.03
N GLU A 46 11.34 -9.16 8.87
CA GLU A 46 12.24 -8.84 9.98
C GLU A 46 11.59 -7.96 11.05
N ILE A 47 10.57 -7.16 10.70
CA ILE A 47 9.79 -6.41 11.71
C ILE A 47 9.08 -7.41 12.60
N TYR A 48 8.49 -8.45 12.04
CA TYR A 48 7.85 -9.51 12.81
C TYR A 48 8.91 -10.31 13.59
N ASN A 49 9.96 -10.79 12.93
CA ASN A 49 10.96 -11.66 13.53
C ASN A 49 11.84 -10.96 14.58
N ASN A 50 12.21 -9.70 14.38
CA ASN A 50 13.12 -8.98 15.26
C ASN A 50 12.43 -8.10 16.29
N THR A 51 11.16 -7.75 16.06
CA THR A 51 10.40 -6.85 16.96
C THR A 51 9.19 -7.55 17.56
N PHE A 52 8.21 -7.97 16.75
CA PHE A 52 6.97 -8.52 17.27
C PHE A 52 7.16 -9.83 18.04
N TRP A 53 7.74 -10.86 17.42
CA TRP A 53 7.87 -12.16 18.08
C TRP A 53 8.75 -12.11 19.33
N PRO A 54 9.92 -11.47 19.35
CA PRO A 54 10.68 -11.30 20.57
C PRO A 54 9.95 -10.51 21.66
N TRP A 55 9.15 -9.51 21.27
CA TRP A 55 8.37 -8.75 22.24
C TRP A 55 7.25 -9.60 22.84
N PHE A 56 6.45 -10.30 22.04
CA PHE A 56 5.39 -11.19 22.52
C PHE A 56 5.93 -12.32 23.39
N GLN A 57 7.01 -12.97 22.99
CA GLN A 57 7.65 -14.03 23.78
C GLN A 57 8.10 -13.55 25.15
N ARG A 58 8.61 -12.33 25.26
CA ARG A 58 9.07 -11.76 26.53
C ARG A 58 7.95 -11.26 27.42
N ASN A 59 7.00 -10.58 26.83
CA ASN A 59 6.00 -9.80 27.58
C ASN A 59 4.62 -10.48 27.61
N ARG A 60 4.36 -11.39 26.67
CA ARG A 60 3.07 -12.10 26.55
C ARG A 60 3.26 -13.57 26.19
N PRO A 61 4.03 -14.35 26.96
CA PRO A 61 4.28 -15.75 26.67
C PRO A 61 3.00 -16.63 26.64
N GLY A 62 1.90 -16.14 27.23
CA GLY A 62 0.62 -16.82 27.24
C GLY A 62 -0.31 -16.49 26.06
N TYR A 63 0.10 -15.64 25.12
CA TYR A 63 -0.71 -15.31 23.95
C TYR A 63 -0.42 -16.24 22.77
N ARG A 64 -1.46 -16.61 22.04
CA ARG A 64 -1.35 -17.17 20.70
C ARG A 64 -1.43 -16.03 19.68
N VAL A 65 -0.52 -16.02 18.73
CA VAL A 65 -0.46 -15.00 17.67
C VAL A 65 -0.72 -15.67 16.34
N PHE A 66 -1.76 -15.23 15.66
CA PHE A 66 -2.12 -15.65 14.31
C PHE A 66 -1.78 -14.54 13.34
N HIS A 67 -0.96 -14.82 12.37
CA HIS A 67 -0.64 -13.88 11.31
C HIS A 67 -1.21 -14.41 10.00
N CYS A 68 -2.15 -13.66 9.42
CA CYS A 68 -2.64 -13.93 8.09
C CYS A 68 -1.56 -13.56 7.07
N ASP A 69 -1.27 -14.50 6.17
CA ASP A 69 -0.39 -14.24 5.04
C ASP A 69 -0.92 -13.05 4.24
N PRO A 70 -0.09 -12.02 3.99
CA PRO A 70 -0.45 -10.84 3.23
C PRO A 70 -0.99 -11.11 1.84
N PHE A 71 -0.57 -12.20 1.25
CA PHE A 71 -0.98 -12.63 -0.08
C PHE A 71 -1.97 -13.79 -0.06
N GLY A 72 -2.20 -14.37 1.10
CA GLY A 72 -3.01 -15.57 1.30
C GLY A 72 -4.51 -15.37 1.09
N ARG A 73 -4.93 -14.17 0.69
CA ARG A 73 -6.30 -13.87 0.30
C ARG A 73 -7.32 -14.61 1.17
N SER A 74 -7.10 -14.57 2.48
CA SER A 74 -8.03 -15.19 3.43
C SER A 74 -8.07 -16.72 3.40
N ASP A 75 -7.05 -17.39 2.91
CA ASP A 75 -6.95 -18.84 3.03
C ASP A 75 -6.62 -19.20 4.49
N PRO A 76 -7.49 -19.93 5.22
CA PRO A 76 -7.23 -20.37 6.57
C PRO A 76 -5.94 -21.19 6.72
N ASP A 77 -5.53 -21.89 5.65
CA ASP A 77 -4.30 -22.69 5.63
C ASP A 77 -3.04 -21.83 5.55
N SER A 78 -3.18 -20.55 5.18
CA SER A 78 -2.06 -19.59 5.15
C SER A 78 -1.79 -18.89 6.47
N VAL A 79 -2.60 -19.12 7.49
CA VAL A 79 -2.43 -18.50 8.80
C VAL A 79 -1.28 -19.16 9.57
N VAL A 80 -0.26 -18.37 9.86
CA VAL A 80 0.88 -18.85 10.66
C VAL A 80 0.57 -18.67 12.15
N ASN A 81 0.64 -19.77 12.90
CA ASN A 81 0.49 -19.78 14.35
C ASN A 81 1.85 -19.69 15.03
N TYR A 82 2.08 -18.60 15.75
CA TYR A 82 3.32 -18.35 16.50
C TYR A 82 3.15 -18.61 18.02
N GLY A 83 2.16 -19.37 18.43
CA GLY A 83 1.91 -19.69 19.83
C GLY A 83 2.80 -20.79 20.37
N SER A 84 3.07 -20.78 21.69
CA SER A 84 3.58 -21.94 22.39
C SER A 84 2.44 -22.91 22.73
N ASP A 85 2.72 -24.21 22.79
CA ASP A 85 1.76 -25.24 23.22
C ASP A 85 1.28 -25.04 24.67
N THR A 86 1.93 -24.13 25.41
CA THR A 86 1.59 -23.77 26.79
C THR A 86 0.78 -22.48 26.92
N ALA A 87 0.37 -21.89 25.82
CA ALA A 87 -0.43 -20.67 25.84
C ALA A 87 -1.76 -20.89 26.58
N HIS A 88 -2.05 -20.03 27.54
CA HIS A 88 -3.32 -20.05 28.28
C HIS A 88 -4.50 -19.82 27.36
N GLU A 89 -5.58 -20.47 27.66
CA GLU A 89 -6.73 -20.76 26.82
C GLU A 89 -7.50 -19.53 26.27
N HIS A 90 -7.18 -18.28 26.68
CA HIS A 90 -8.07 -17.14 26.47
C HIS A 90 -7.46 -15.92 25.78
N ASN A 91 -6.14 -15.91 25.51
CA ASN A 91 -5.47 -14.72 25.01
C ASN A 91 -4.90 -14.95 23.61
N TYR A 92 -5.45 -14.30 22.62
CA TYR A 92 -4.92 -14.37 21.26
C TYR A 92 -4.87 -13.00 20.60
N ILE A 93 -3.93 -12.91 19.65
CA ILE A 93 -3.71 -11.75 18.82
C ILE A 93 -3.84 -12.24 17.39
N PHE A 94 -4.71 -11.58 16.64
CA PHE A 94 -4.89 -11.82 15.23
C PHE A 94 -4.28 -10.66 14.46
N ILE A 95 -3.32 -10.93 13.57
CA ILE A 95 -2.66 -9.92 12.74
C ILE A 95 -3.24 -10.00 11.34
N TYR A 96 -3.88 -8.91 10.91
CA TYR A 96 -4.37 -8.70 9.56
C TYR A 96 -4.10 -7.23 9.18
N ASP A 97 -2.95 -6.97 8.58
CA ASP A 97 -2.36 -5.64 8.50
C ASP A 97 -2.00 -5.17 7.09
N GLN A 98 -2.01 -6.06 6.10
CA GLN A 98 -1.48 -5.76 4.77
C GLN A 98 -2.54 -5.41 3.73
N GLU A 99 -3.75 -5.89 3.89
CA GLU A 99 -4.86 -5.62 2.99
C GLU A 99 -6.05 -5.03 3.76
N PRO A 100 -6.91 -4.24 3.12
CA PRO A 100 -8.10 -3.70 3.75
C PRO A 100 -9.11 -4.81 4.06
N ILE A 101 -9.85 -4.66 5.15
CA ILE A 101 -10.89 -5.61 5.53
C ILE A 101 -12.13 -5.40 4.65
N HIS A 102 -12.54 -6.46 3.96
CA HIS A 102 -13.78 -6.56 3.19
C HIS A 102 -14.68 -7.58 3.86
N LEU A 103 -15.76 -7.13 4.50
CA LEU A 103 -16.62 -7.98 5.34
C LEU A 103 -17.16 -9.20 4.60
N ASN A 104 -17.55 -9.05 3.32
CA ASN A 104 -18.09 -10.14 2.51
C ASN A 104 -17.10 -11.29 2.25
N ILE A 105 -15.80 -11.01 2.38
CA ILE A 105 -14.74 -11.99 2.10
C ILE A 105 -14.11 -12.48 3.41
N HIS A 106 -13.79 -11.58 4.31
CA HIS A 106 -12.93 -11.86 5.45
C HIS A 106 -13.68 -12.41 6.67
N MET A 107 -14.98 -12.12 6.82
CA MET A 107 -15.75 -12.66 7.94
C MET A 107 -15.75 -14.19 7.94
N GLU A 108 -16.02 -14.81 6.79
CA GLU A 108 -15.99 -16.28 6.67
C GLU A 108 -14.60 -16.85 6.98
N THR A 109 -13.54 -16.12 6.60
CA THR A 109 -12.15 -16.53 6.87
C THR A 109 -11.83 -16.46 8.34
N PHE A 110 -12.14 -15.35 9.01
CA PHE A 110 -11.94 -15.23 10.45
C PHE A 110 -12.70 -16.31 11.21
N GLU A 111 -13.93 -16.60 10.81
CA GLU A 111 -14.75 -17.67 11.38
C GLU A 111 -14.12 -19.04 11.16
N LYS A 112 -13.60 -19.33 9.96
CA LYS A 112 -12.89 -20.58 9.65
C LYS A 112 -11.63 -20.73 10.48
N VAL A 113 -10.80 -19.70 10.56
CA VAL A 113 -9.56 -19.72 11.38
C VAL A 113 -9.88 -20.03 12.84
N ILE A 114 -10.88 -19.36 13.40
CA ILE A 114 -11.32 -19.60 14.78
C ILE A 114 -11.83 -21.02 14.94
N THR A 115 -12.59 -21.53 13.98
CA THR A 115 -13.18 -22.88 14.03
C THR A 115 -12.13 -23.98 13.88
N LEU A 116 -11.18 -23.84 12.97
CA LEU A 116 -10.09 -24.80 12.74
C LEU A 116 -9.13 -24.87 13.93
N ASN A 117 -8.98 -23.77 14.65
CA ASN A 117 -8.22 -23.69 15.86
C ASN A 117 -9.17 -23.76 17.08
N ALA A 118 -10.03 -24.78 17.14
CA ALA A 118 -11.07 -24.95 18.16
C ALA A 118 -10.56 -25.01 19.60
N ASP A 119 -9.27 -25.20 19.80
CA ASP A 119 -8.58 -25.01 21.08
C ASP A 119 -8.36 -23.52 21.42
N ILE A 120 -8.67 -22.60 20.49
CA ILE A 120 -8.74 -21.18 20.78
C ILE A 120 -10.02 -20.98 21.58
N HIS A 121 -9.88 -20.84 22.88
CA HIS A 121 -10.97 -20.43 23.74
C HIS A 121 -11.26 -18.94 23.48
N SER A 122 -12.02 -18.69 22.41
CA SER A 122 -12.60 -17.39 22.19
C SER A 122 -13.89 -17.27 22.98
N ASN A 123 -14.27 -16.07 23.36
CA ASN A 123 -15.61 -15.81 23.93
C ASN A 123 -16.73 -16.06 22.91
N ILE A 124 -16.39 -16.66 21.80
CA ILE A 124 -17.26 -16.87 20.65
C ILE A 124 -17.25 -18.34 20.33
N TYR A 125 -18.42 -18.91 20.21
CA TYR A 125 -18.58 -20.28 19.76
C TYR A 125 -19.59 -20.36 18.63
N LEU A 126 -19.34 -21.25 17.69
CA LEU A 126 -20.30 -21.59 16.65
C LEU A 126 -21.35 -22.51 17.25
N ASN A 127 -22.58 -22.05 17.31
CA ASN A 127 -23.71 -22.95 17.62
C ASN A 127 -23.94 -23.86 16.43
N ARG A 128 -23.48 -25.12 16.54
CA ARG A 128 -23.56 -26.11 15.45
C ARG A 128 -24.99 -26.49 15.08
N VAL A 129 -25.98 -26.20 15.93
CA VAL A 129 -27.38 -26.49 15.66
C VAL A 129 -28.03 -25.39 14.84
N THR A 130 -27.74 -24.14 15.15
CA THR A 130 -28.33 -22.96 14.48
C THR A 130 -27.45 -22.38 13.38
N GLY A 131 -26.18 -22.76 13.31
CA GLY A 131 -25.19 -22.15 12.44
C GLY A 131 -24.86 -20.70 12.81
N ALA A 132 -25.30 -20.23 13.97
CA ALA A 132 -25.09 -18.88 14.42
C ALA A 132 -23.91 -18.77 15.38
N TRP A 133 -23.15 -17.71 15.25
CA TRP A 133 -22.09 -17.34 16.19
C TRP A 133 -22.72 -16.68 17.42
N SER A 134 -22.28 -17.09 18.59
CA SER A 134 -22.77 -16.58 19.86
C SER A 134 -21.61 -16.15 20.76
N LYS A 135 -21.78 -15.03 21.47
CA LYS A 135 -20.80 -14.57 22.45
C LYS A 135 -21.00 -15.27 23.77
N ILE A 136 -19.93 -15.74 24.38
CA ILE A 136 -19.88 -16.13 25.77
C ILE A 136 -19.45 -14.89 26.55
N PRO A 137 -20.21 -14.47 27.58
CA PRO A 137 -19.79 -13.39 28.47
C PRO A 137 -18.43 -13.72 29.08
N ARG A 138 -17.50 -12.77 29.06
CA ARG A 138 -16.21 -12.95 29.72
C ARG A 138 -16.38 -12.98 31.21
N ALA A 139 -15.59 -13.81 31.85
CA ALA A 139 -15.44 -13.73 33.30
C ALA A 139 -14.73 -12.43 33.71
N ASN A 140 -15.01 -11.90 34.88
CA ASN A 140 -14.34 -10.70 35.38
C ASN A 140 -12.81 -10.94 35.43
N GLY A 141 -12.05 -10.10 34.73
CA GLY A 141 -10.59 -10.18 34.68
C GLY A 141 -10.03 -10.90 33.45
N GLU A 142 -10.85 -11.42 32.53
CA GLU A 142 -10.37 -11.95 31.27
C GLU A 142 -9.91 -10.84 30.32
N ILE A 143 -8.74 -11.06 29.71
CA ILE A 143 -8.15 -10.11 28.76
C ILE A 143 -8.78 -10.33 27.38
N PRO A 144 -9.15 -9.26 26.64
CA PRO A 144 -9.70 -9.38 25.29
C PRO A 144 -8.67 -9.88 24.29
N GLY A 145 -9.13 -10.56 23.24
CA GLY A 145 -8.32 -10.74 22.03
C GLY A 145 -8.07 -9.40 21.33
N TYR A 146 -7.04 -9.37 20.49
CA TYR A 146 -6.67 -8.18 19.73
C TYR A 146 -6.62 -8.47 18.23
N LEU A 147 -7.11 -7.52 17.45
CA LEU A 147 -6.90 -7.47 15.99
C LEU A 147 -5.87 -6.39 15.69
N LEU A 148 -4.66 -6.80 15.27
CA LEU A 148 -3.64 -5.88 14.76
C LEU A 148 -3.91 -5.60 13.30
N THR A 149 -4.04 -4.34 12.94
CA THR A 149 -4.38 -3.90 11.58
C THR A 149 -3.71 -2.58 11.22
N SER A 150 -3.50 -2.37 9.94
CA SER A 150 -3.04 -1.10 9.35
C SER A 150 -4.21 -0.22 8.88
N GLU A 151 -5.45 -0.70 8.99
CA GLU A 151 -6.66 0.01 8.59
C GLU A 151 -7.20 0.81 9.77
N HIS A 152 -6.92 2.12 9.79
CA HIS A 152 -7.29 3.02 10.87
C HIS A 152 -8.67 3.65 10.63
N ASP A 153 -9.37 4.02 11.72
CA ASP A 153 -10.71 4.64 11.70
C ASP A 153 -11.71 3.94 10.75
N SER A 154 -11.75 2.61 10.83
CA SER A 154 -12.50 1.77 9.90
C SER A 154 -13.75 1.19 10.52
N GLU A 155 -14.89 1.43 9.87
CA GLU A 155 -16.17 0.79 10.23
C GLU A 155 -16.11 -0.73 10.08
N ASN A 156 -15.31 -1.25 9.14
CA ASN A 156 -15.15 -2.69 8.96
C ASN A 156 -14.35 -3.32 10.13
N VAL A 157 -13.29 -2.64 10.56
CA VAL A 157 -12.51 -3.06 11.75
C VAL A 157 -13.38 -3.03 13.00
N GLU A 158 -14.15 -1.97 13.19
CA GLU A 158 -15.10 -1.85 14.31
C GLU A 158 -16.13 -2.98 14.29
N TYR A 159 -16.67 -3.30 13.12
CA TYR A 159 -17.64 -4.39 12.97
C TYR A 159 -17.02 -5.74 13.33
N VAL A 160 -15.84 -6.07 12.80
CA VAL A 160 -15.11 -7.31 13.09
C VAL A 160 -14.80 -7.41 14.58
N CYS A 161 -14.26 -6.35 15.18
CA CYS A 161 -13.92 -6.32 16.59
C CYS A 161 -15.16 -6.46 17.47
N ALA A 162 -16.28 -5.82 17.11
CA ALA A 162 -17.54 -5.96 17.81
C ALA A 162 -18.12 -7.38 17.68
N HIS A 163 -17.97 -8.02 16.50
CA HIS A 163 -18.49 -9.37 16.25
C HIS A 163 -17.72 -10.42 17.06
N PHE A 164 -16.40 -10.35 17.09
CA PHE A 164 -15.54 -11.32 17.77
C PHE A 164 -15.19 -10.93 19.21
N ASP A 165 -15.67 -9.80 19.70
CA ASP A 165 -15.34 -9.26 21.02
C ASP A 165 -13.84 -9.00 21.19
N TRP A 166 -13.21 -8.47 20.14
CA TRP A 166 -11.80 -8.09 20.10
C TRP A 166 -11.63 -6.60 20.32
N LYS A 167 -10.38 -6.19 20.61
CA LYS A 167 -9.95 -4.80 20.58
C LYS A 167 -9.06 -4.55 19.36
N PRO A 168 -9.27 -3.46 18.60
CA PRO A 168 -8.36 -3.10 17.53
C PRO A 168 -7.07 -2.55 18.13
N ALA A 169 -5.95 -2.88 17.48
CA ALA A 169 -4.65 -2.31 17.74
C ALA A 169 -4.03 -1.90 16.39
N TYR A 170 -3.63 -0.64 16.30
CA TYR A 170 -3.24 -0.06 15.01
C TYR A 170 -1.74 0.19 14.94
N TYR A 171 -1.14 -0.13 13.80
CA TYR A 171 0.19 0.30 13.42
C TYR A 171 0.29 0.40 11.90
N PHE A 172 1.12 1.29 11.41
CA PHE A 172 1.19 1.57 9.99
C PHE A 172 2.12 0.60 9.26
N PHE A 173 1.64 -0.63 9.00
CA PHE A 173 2.38 -1.66 8.29
C PHE A 173 2.97 -1.18 6.96
N HIS A 174 2.16 -0.51 6.11
CA HIS A 174 2.61 -0.04 4.80
C HIS A 174 3.69 1.04 4.85
N GLY A 175 3.75 1.80 5.94
CA GLY A 175 4.85 2.71 6.20
C GLY A 175 6.17 1.96 6.37
N TRP A 176 6.17 0.89 7.19
CA TRP A 176 7.31 0.00 7.36
C TRP A 176 7.69 -0.70 6.05
N ALA A 177 6.71 -1.23 5.33
CA ALA A 177 6.90 -1.88 4.03
C ALA A 177 7.57 -0.94 3.03
N ALA A 178 7.08 0.29 2.91
CA ALA A 178 7.64 1.28 2.00
C ALA A 178 9.09 1.65 2.35
N LEU A 179 9.38 1.83 3.64
CA LEU A 179 10.74 2.08 4.09
C LEU A 179 11.69 0.94 3.71
N ASP A 180 11.28 -0.30 3.93
CA ASP A 180 12.12 -1.47 3.64
C ASP A 180 12.29 -1.65 2.13
N TRP A 181 11.22 -1.50 1.36
CA TRP A 181 11.26 -1.72 -0.08
C TRP A 181 12.01 -0.62 -0.83
N TYR A 182 11.94 0.65 -0.37
CA TYR A 182 12.48 1.77 -1.12
C TYR A 182 13.82 2.28 -0.60
N ARG A 183 14.22 1.98 0.64
CA ARG A 183 15.53 2.38 1.19
C ARG A 183 16.73 1.72 0.50
N GLY A 184 16.55 0.52 -0.01
CA GLY A 184 17.62 -0.24 -0.66
C GLY A 184 18.15 0.37 -1.97
N TYR A 185 17.51 1.40 -2.53
CA TYR A 185 17.94 2.01 -3.77
C TYR A 185 19.08 3.01 -3.57
N ASP A 186 20.02 2.99 -4.51
CA ASP A 186 21.02 4.06 -4.64
C ASP A 186 20.35 5.30 -5.22
N LYS A 187 19.95 6.19 -4.35
CA LYS A 187 19.17 7.39 -4.67
C LYS A 187 19.93 8.37 -5.55
N THR A 188 21.26 8.34 -5.51
CA THR A 188 22.09 9.23 -6.33
C THR A 188 22.23 8.73 -7.76
N PHE A 189 22.06 7.45 -7.98
CA PHE A 189 22.22 6.80 -9.28
C PHE A 189 20.90 6.59 -10.03
N LEU A 190 19.83 6.23 -9.31
CA LEU A 190 18.55 5.83 -9.93
C LEU A 190 17.53 6.96 -10.04
N ILE A 191 17.62 7.98 -9.19
CA ILE A 191 16.65 9.06 -9.13
C ILE A 191 17.33 10.35 -9.62
N GLN A 192 16.80 10.91 -10.71
CA GLN A 192 17.29 12.19 -11.20
C GLN A 192 17.13 13.28 -10.13
N PRO A 193 18.16 14.09 -9.86
CA PRO A 193 18.06 15.18 -8.92
C PRO A 193 16.86 16.08 -9.18
N ILE A 194 16.13 16.43 -8.13
CA ILE A 194 14.89 17.22 -8.24
C ILE A 194 15.13 18.54 -8.98
N GLN A 195 16.30 19.15 -8.77
CA GLN A 195 16.69 20.44 -9.36
C GLN A 195 16.95 20.38 -10.88
N GLU A 196 17.22 19.18 -11.43
CA GLU A 196 17.58 18.97 -12.82
C GLU A 196 16.40 18.53 -13.69
N ARG A 197 15.20 18.36 -13.09
CA ARG A 197 14.04 17.85 -13.81
C ARG A 197 13.43 18.90 -14.73
N THR A 198 13.06 18.46 -15.92
CA THR A 198 12.35 19.27 -16.91
C THR A 198 10.93 18.71 -17.08
N ILE A 199 9.95 19.47 -16.61
CA ILE A 199 8.56 19.04 -16.58
C ILE A 199 7.88 19.27 -17.92
N THR A 200 7.52 18.21 -18.62
CA THR A 200 6.85 18.24 -19.92
C THR A 200 5.44 17.64 -19.85
N LYS A 201 5.19 16.79 -18.87
CA LYS A 201 3.91 16.10 -18.63
C LYS A 201 3.24 16.61 -17.36
N THR A 202 1.93 16.46 -17.29
CA THR A 202 1.17 16.85 -16.08
C THR A 202 1.27 15.78 -15.01
N PHE A 203 1.07 14.52 -15.39
CA PHE A 203 1.07 13.45 -14.41
C PHE A 203 1.55 12.12 -14.96
N ILE A 204 1.89 11.24 -14.01
CA ILE A 204 2.07 9.81 -14.22
C ILE A 204 1.00 9.06 -13.41
N ALA A 205 0.30 8.10 -14.03
CA ALA A 205 -0.83 7.35 -13.46
C ALA A 205 -0.74 5.85 -13.79
N PRO A 206 0.10 5.08 -13.08
CA PRO A 206 0.19 3.64 -13.29
C PRO A 206 -1.03 2.91 -12.69
N ASN A 207 -1.69 2.07 -13.50
CA ASN A 207 -2.82 1.26 -13.09
C ASN A 207 -2.69 -0.16 -13.66
N ARG A 208 -2.79 -1.18 -12.81
CA ARG A 208 -2.72 -2.58 -13.22
C ARG A 208 -4.00 -3.35 -12.86
N ILE A 209 -4.44 -3.29 -11.59
CA ILE A 209 -5.66 -3.91 -11.11
C ILE A 209 -6.69 -2.79 -11.01
N VAL A 210 -7.77 -2.85 -11.78
CA VAL A 210 -8.70 -1.73 -11.97
C VAL A 210 -10.17 -2.10 -11.78
N ALA A 211 -10.48 -3.38 -11.53
CA ALA A 211 -11.83 -3.88 -11.33
C ALA A 211 -12.08 -4.31 -9.87
N GLY A 212 -13.26 -4.83 -9.61
CA GLY A 212 -13.69 -5.28 -8.28
C GLY A 212 -13.66 -4.13 -7.28
N GLU A 213 -13.05 -4.35 -6.13
CA GLU A 213 -12.91 -3.36 -5.06
C GLU A 213 -12.08 -2.13 -5.47
N ARG A 214 -11.43 -2.17 -6.64
CA ARG A 214 -10.60 -1.10 -7.19
C ARG A 214 -11.26 -0.34 -8.34
N GLN A 215 -12.60 -0.39 -8.43
CA GLN A 215 -13.38 0.20 -9.52
C GLN A 215 -13.21 1.72 -9.63
N HIS A 216 -12.88 2.42 -8.54
CA HIS A 216 -12.53 3.85 -8.52
C HIS A 216 -11.37 4.19 -9.49
N ARG A 217 -10.51 3.23 -9.83
CA ARG A 217 -9.43 3.41 -10.83
C ARG A 217 -10.00 3.50 -12.25
N LEU A 218 -11.04 2.72 -12.56
CA LEU A 218 -11.76 2.86 -13.83
C LEU A 218 -12.50 4.21 -13.91
N GLU A 219 -13.06 4.68 -12.80
CA GLU A 219 -13.68 6.00 -12.74
C GLU A 219 -12.66 7.11 -13.03
N MET A 220 -11.47 7.03 -12.44
CA MET A 220 -10.40 7.98 -12.71
C MET A 220 -9.92 7.91 -14.16
N LEU A 221 -9.71 6.71 -14.70
CA LEU A 221 -9.34 6.50 -16.10
C LEU A 221 -10.42 7.02 -17.06
N TYR A 222 -11.71 6.84 -16.73
CA TYR A 222 -12.82 7.43 -17.50
C TYR A 222 -12.66 8.94 -17.64
N TYR A 223 -12.38 9.66 -16.56
CA TYR A 223 -12.18 11.11 -16.64
C TYR A 223 -10.92 11.49 -17.42
N ILE A 224 -9.85 10.72 -17.28
CA ILE A 224 -8.60 10.93 -18.05
C ILE A 224 -8.88 10.79 -19.55
N PHE A 225 -9.55 9.73 -19.96
CA PHE A 225 -9.90 9.48 -21.36
C PHE A 225 -10.90 10.50 -21.92
N LYS A 226 -11.97 10.75 -21.17
CA LYS A 226 -13.03 11.71 -21.56
C LYS A 226 -12.51 13.13 -21.73
N ASN A 227 -11.54 13.54 -20.94
CA ASN A 227 -10.93 14.88 -21.01
C ASN A 227 -9.73 14.96 -21.97
N GLY A 228 -9.39 13.89 -22.70
CA GLY A 228 -8.31 13.89 -23.68
C GLY A 228 -6.90 13.99 -23.12
N MET A 229 -6.71 13.57 -21.85
CA MET A 229 -5.43 13.67 -21.13
C MET A 229 -4.46 12.51 -21.43
N MET A 230 -4.65 11.80 -22.55
CA MET A 230 -3.90 10.62 -22.97
C MET A 230 -2.43 10.89 -23.33
N HIS A 231 -2.03 12.13 -23.49
CA HIS A 231 -0.66 12.52 -23.77
C HIS A 231 0.24 12.48 -22.51
N ASN A 232 -0.35 12.24 -21.35
CA ASN A 232 0.36 12.01 -20.09
C ASN A 232 0.80 10.54 -19.96
N HIS A 233 1.59 10.22 -18.94
CA HIS A 233 2.04 8.86 -18.66
C HIS A 233 0.96 8.07 -17.92
N ILE A 234 0.34 7.12 -18.61
CA ILE A 234 -0.81 6.37 -18.10
C ILE A 234 -0.62 4.90 -18.43
N SER A 235 -1.05 4.00 -17.55
CA SER A 235 -1.30 2.61 -17.94
C SER A 235 -2.75 2.20 -17.68
N CYS A 236 -3.25 1.32 -18.53
CA CYS A 236 -4.57 0.71 -18.43
C CYS A 236 -4.51 -0.67 -19.08
N PRO A 237 -4.79 -1.78 -18.37
CA PRO A 237 -4.81 -3.09 -18.98
C PRO A 237 -6.02 -3.24 -19.93
N ASP A 238 -6.00 -4.21 -20.81
CA ASP A 238 -7.18 -4.67 -21.58
C ASP A 238 -8.04 -5.68 -20.79
N THR A 239 -7.37 -6.40 -19.89
CA THR A 239 -7.97 -7.37 -18.97
C THR A 239 -7.43 -7.15 -17.57
N CYS A 240 -8.31 -7.01 -16.58
CA CYS A 240 -7.89 -6.91 -15.18
C CYS A 240 -7.31 -8.24 -14.71
N PRO A 241 -6.03 -8.29 -14.31
CA PRO A 241 -5.36 -9.56 -14.05
C PRO A 241 -5.81 -10.26 -12.76
N ALA A 242 -6.42 -9.53 -11.82
CA ALA A 242 -6.87 -10.11 -10.55
C ALA A 242 -8.21 -10.84 -10.71
N GLU A 243 -9.16 -10.22 -11.40
CA GLU A 243 -10.51 -10.75 -11.61
C GLU A 243 -10.64 -11.51 -12.93
N ASN A 244 -9.61 -11.46 -13.79
CA ASN A 244 -9.62 -12.02 -15.14
C ASN A 244 -10.85 -11.58 -15.96
N ILE A 245 -11.18 -10.29 -15.87
CA ILE A 245 -12.31 -9.67 -16.54
C ILE A 245 -11.82 -8.64 -17.56
N SER A 246 -12.43 -8.60 -18.76
CA SER A 246 -12.11 -7.57 -19.74
C SER A 246 -12.48 -6.19 -19.23
N ILE A 247 -11.75 -5.14 -19.65
CA ILE A 247 -12.08 -3.76 -19.25
C ILE A 247 -13.47 -3.37 -19.75
N HIS A 248 -13.88 -3.83 -20.93
CA HIS A 248 -15.25 -3.60 -21.44
C HIS A 248 -16.34 -4.19 -20.54
N ASP A 249 -16.08 -5.30 -19.88
CA ASP A 249 -17.02 -5.87 -18.91
C ASP A 249 -16.90 -5.20 -17.54
N ALA A 250 -15.69 -4.85 -17.14
CA ALA A 250 -15.41 -4.20 -15.86
C ALA A 250 -16.03 -2.80 -15.71
N VAL A 251 -16.25 -2.09 -16.82
CA VAL A 251 -16.91 -0.76 -16.79
C VAL A 251 -18.44 -0.83 -16.72
N LYS A 252 -19.05 -1.96 -17.03
CA LYS A 252 -20.53 -2.11 -17.07
C LYS A 252 -21.24 -1.70 -15.77
N PRO A 253 -20.75 -2.04 -14.57
CA PRO A 253 -21.36 -1.58 -13.32
C PRO A 253 -21.38 -0.05 -13.16
N LEU A 254 -20.51 0.66 -13.86
CA LEU A 254 -20.41 2.12 -13.81
C LEU A 254 -21.33 2.86 -14.79
N ILE A 255 -22.03 2.16 -15.68
CA ILE A 255 -22.92 2.78 -16.71
C ILE A 255 -24.00 3.63 -16.07
N ALA A 256 -24.56 3.20 -14.94
CA ALA A 256 -25.61 3.97 -14.25
C ALA A 256 -25.09 5.34 -13.78
N LYS A 257 -23.81 5.45 -13.41
CA LYS A 257 -23.15 6.69 -12.99
C LYS A 257 -22.59 7.48 -14.19
N TYR A 258 -22.07 6.77 -15.18
CA TYR A 258 -21.40 7.33 -16.36
C TYR A 258 -21.98 6.69 -17.64
N PRO A 259 -23.07 7.23 -18.21
CA PRO A 259 -23.78 6.59 -19.34
C PRO A 259 -22.94 6.42 -20.61
N ASP A 260 -21.89 7.23 -20.79
CA ASP A 260 -21.00 7.19 -21.95
C ASP A 260 -19.69 6.41 -21.71
N ILE A 261 -19.52 5.77 -20.55
CA ILE A 261 -18.26 5.11 -20.16
C ILE A 261 -17.83 4.02 -21.15
N GLU A 262 -18.76 3.20 -21.64
CA GLU A 262 -18.43 2.15 -22.61
C GLU A 262 -17.87 2.73 -23.90
N SER A 263 -18.47 3.81 -24.41
CA SER A 263 -17.99 4.46 -25.62
C SER A 263 -16.66 5.17 -25.43
N VAL A 264 -16.41 5.75 -24.24
CA VAL A 264 -15.15 6.38 -23.87
C VAL A 264 -14.01 5.34 -23.85
N PHE A 265 -14.25 4.17 -23.24
CA PHE A 265 -13.23 3.10 -23.21
C PHE A 265 -13.08 2.40 -24.56
N ALA A 266 -14.17 2.20 -25.32
CA ALA A 266 -14.12 1.60 -26.66
C ALA A 266 -13.34 2.45 -27.67
N ALA A 267 -13.21 3.75 -27.44
CA ALA A 267 -12.40 4.64 -28.27
C ALA A 267 -10.89 4.51 -27.99
N GLN A 268 -10.48 3.77 -26.94
CA GLN A 268 -9.08 3.60 -26.59
C GLN A 268 -8.50 2.32 -27.19
N SER A 269 -7.23 2.37 -27.58
CA SER A 269 -6.46 1.17 -27.98
C SER A 269 -5.83 0.57 -26.73
N LEU A 270 -6.50 -0.40 -26.10
CA LEU A 270 -5.98 -1.11 -24.92
C LEU A 270 -5.21 -2.37 -25.34
N PRO A 271 -4.20 -2.85 -24.55
CA PRO A 271 -3.71 -2.20 -23.33
C PRO A 271 -2.85 -0.97 -23.59
N ILE A 272 -2.80 -0.04 -22.64
CA ILE A 272 -1.86 1.06 -22.57
C ILE A 272 -0.83 0.70 -21.52
N ASN A 273 0.42 0.50 -21.91
CA ASN A 273 1.50 0.06 -21.03
C ASN A 273 2.66 1.06 -21.05
N PHE A 274 3.39 1.13 -19.96
CA PHE A 274 4.70 1.77 -19.95
C PHE A 274 5.73 0.86 -20.61
N VAL A 275 6.63 1.44 -21.36
CA VAL A 275 7.68 0.69 -22.11
C VAL A 275 8.58 -0.13 -21.17
N ASN A 276 8.82 0.38 -19.96
CA ASN A 276 9.73 -0.20 -18.97
C ASN A 276 9.00 -0.81 -17.76
N GLU A 277 7.68 -0.98 -17.83
CA GLU A 277 6.93 -1.60 -16.74
C GLU A 277 7.15 -3.11 -16.74
N THR A 278 7.33 -3.68 -15.55
CA THR A 278 7.46 -5.12 -15.38
C THR A 278 6.11 -5.79 -15.16
N ASP A 279 5.87 -6.92 -15.80
CA ASP A 279 4.68 -7.77 -15.59
C ASP A 279 4.71 -8.55 -14.26
N HIS A 280 5.77 -8.40 -13.48
CA HIS A 280 5.92 -9.15 -12.23
C HIS A 280 4.82 -8.76 -11.23
N PRO A 281 4.11 -9.73 -10.62
CA PRO A 281 3.03 -9.47 -9.66
C PRO A 281 3.41 -8.54 -8.50
N MET A 282 4.66 -8.58 -8.08
CA MET A 282 5.21 -7.80 -6.97
C MET A 282 5.86 -6.48 -7.40
N HIS A 283 5.53 -5.95 -8.57
CA HIS A 283 6.10 -4.68 -9.05
C HIS A 283 5.82 -3.49 -8.12
N SER A 284 4.78 -3.57 -7.28
CA SER A 284 4.50 -2.56 -6.25
C SER A 284 5.61 -2.39 -5.22
N CYS A 285 6.40 -3.47 -4.98
CA CYS A 285 7.55 -3.45 -4.07
C CYS A 285 8.77 -2.73 -4.65
N TRP A 286 8.70 -2.23 -5.90
CA TRP A 286 9.83 -1.63 -6.58
C TRP A 286 9.55 -0.20 -6.98
N LEU A 287 10.60 0.61 -6.95
CA LEU A 287 10.60 1.88 -7.68
C LEU A 287 10.88 1.59 -9.16
N SER A 288 10.11 2.20 -10.02
CA SER A 288 10.20 2.10 -11.47
C SER A 288 9.73 3.41 -12.10
N LEU A 289 9.72 3.49 -13.41
CA LEU A 289 9.21 4.65 -14.16
C LEU A 289 9.98 5.94 -13.81
N PHE A 290 11.31 5.82 -13.73
CA PHE A 290 12.17 6.92 -13.30
C PHE A 290 12.17 8.07 -14.32
N ASP A 291 12.22 7.76 -15.63
CA ASP A 291 12.22 8.75 -16.69
C ASP A 291 10.87 9.46 -16.78
N GLU A 292 9.77 8.68 -16.76
CA GLU A 292 8.42 9.21 -16.77
C GLU A 292 8.15 10.09 -15.54
N SER A 293 8.69 9.68 -14.38
CA SER A 293 8.61 10.46 -13.14
C SER A 293 9.41 11.75 -13.21
N ALA A 294 10.56 11.74 -13.87
CA ALA A 294 11.44 12.90 -13.97
C ALA A 294 10.86 14.03 -14.82
N GLU A 295 9.98 13.72 -15.78
CA GLU A 295 9.36 14.72 -16.65
C GLU A 295 7.90 15.05 -16.29
N SER A 296 7.32 14.43 -15.27
CA SER A 296 5.94 14.66 -14.84
C SER A 296 5.86 15.63 -13.67
N LEU A 297 4.87 16.55 -13.70
CA LEU A 297 4.60 17.51 -12.63
C LEU A 297 4.21 16.78 -11.32
N LEU A 298 3.34 15.76 -11.42
CA LEU A 298 2.88 15.03 -10.25
C LEU A 298 2.66 13.54 -10.54
N TYR A 299 2.60 12.75 -9.47
CA TYR A 299 2.21 11.36 -9.49
C TYR A 299 0.75 11.23 -9.02
N LEU A 300 -0.11 10.67 -9.86
CA LEU A 300 -1.49 10.33 -9.48
C LEU A 300 -1.50 8.96 -8.81
N VAL A 301 -1.59 8.97 -7.50
CA VAL A 301 -1.67 7.75 -6.69
C VAL A 301 -3.12 7.26 -6.68
N THR A 302 -3.37 6.04 -7.17
CA THR A 302 -4.66 5.39 -7.01
C THR A 302 -4.53 4.29 -5.94
N GLU A 303 -4.97 4.60 -4.74
CA GLU A 303 -4.84 3.71 -3.58
C GLU A 303 -5.64 2.40 -3.73
N THR A 304 -5.44 1.46 -2.80
CA THR A 304 -6.16 0.18 -2.79
C THR A 304 -7.65 0.40 -2.52
N VAL A 305 -7.98 1.36 -1.66
CA VAL A 305 -9.37 1.77 -1.37
C VAL A 305 -9.53 3.27 -1.52
N ALA A 306 -10.72 3.69 -2.00
CA ALA A 306 -11.05 5.10 -2.19
C ALA A 306 -12.45 5.46 -1.68
N THR A 307 -13.14 4.54 -1.02
CA THR A 307 -14.50 4.74 -0.51
C THR A 307 -14.65 4.14 0.89
N GLY A 308 -15.68 4.61 1.61
CA GLY A 308 -15.97 4.19 2.98
C GLY A 308 -15.18 4.96 4.03
N ARG A 309 -15.59 4.81 5.30
CA ARG A 309 -14.91 5.42 6.44
C ARG A 309 -13.75 4.51 6.87
N LYS A 310 -12.56 4.87 6.44
CA LYS A 310 -11.28 4.21 6.80
C LYS A 310 -10.08 5.02 6.32
N HIS A 311 -8.95 4.85 6.98
CA HIS A 311 -7.64 5.29 6.51
C HIS A 311 -6.78 4.07 6.24
N HIS A 312 -6.43 3.89 4.95
CA HIS A 312 -5.59 2.79 4.50
C HIS A 312 -4.71 3.26 3.34
N LEU A 313 -3.62 3.93 3.69
CA LEU A 313 -2.57 4.27 2.73
C LEU A 313 -1.63 3.09 2.56
N THR A 314 -1.20 2.84 1.33
CA THR A 314 -0.34 1.72 1.01
C THR A 314 1.02 2.20 0.49
N GLU A 315 1.86 1.28 0.08
CA GLU A 315 3.16 1.57 -0.53
C GLU A 315 3.05 2.52 -1.74
N LYS A 316 1.88 2.60 -2.37
CA LYS A 316 1.64 3.46 -3.55
C LYS A 316 1.80 4.94 -3.23
N THR A 317 1.31 5.38 -2.07
CA THR A 317 1.49 6.76 -1.59
C THR A 317 2.97 7.11 -1.38
N PHE A 318 3.80 6.14 -1.00
CA PHE A 318 5.22 6.37 -0.75
C PHE A 318 6.10 6.32 -2.01
N LYS A 319 5.60 5.77 -3.14
CA LYS A 319 6.36 5.81 -4.41
C LYS A 319 6.72 7.22 -4.86
N PRO A 320 5.78 8.17 -5.02
CA PRO A 320 6.13 9.54 -5.38
C PRO A 320 7.04 10.22 -4.34
N ILE A 321 6.84 9.96 -3.05
CA ILE A 321 7.70 10.49 -2.00
C ILE A 321 9.14 9.99 -2.19
N ALA A 322 9.30 8.68 -2.38
CA ALA A 322 10.59 8.05 -2.62
C ALA A 322 11.25 8.51 -3.93
N LEU A 323 10.46 8.79 -4.96
CA LEU A 323 10.91 9.33 -6.24
C LEU A 323 11.15 10.86 -6.19
N GLY A 324 10.83 11.54 -5.11
CA GLY A 324 10.95 12.99 -5.00
C GLY A 324 9.99 13.72 -5.94
N MET A 325 8.70 13.38 -5.88
CA MET A 325 7.65 13.97 -6.72
C MET A 325 6.52 14.57 -5.88
N PRO A 326 5.85 15.61 -6.40
CA PRO A 326 4.52 15.96 -5.93
C PRO A 326 3.53 14.84 -6.24
N PHE A 327 2.41 14.80 -5.50
CA PHE A 327 1.39 13.76 -5.69
C PHE A 327 -0.03 14.29 -5.47
N VAL A 328 -0.99 13.58 -6.07
CA VAL A 328 -2.42 13.65 -5.79
C VAL A 328 -2.88 12.24 -5.45
N ILE A 329 -3.67 12.07 -4.38
CA ILE A 329 -4.10 10.76 -3.90
C ILE A 329 -5.59 10.56 -4.19
N VAL A 330 -5.90 9.54 -4.99
CA VAL A 330 -7.23 8.96 -5.11
C VAL A 330 -7.36 7.90 -4.02
N GLY A 331 -7.77 8.33 -2.85
CA GLY A 331 -7.92 7.51 -1.65
C GLY A 331 -9.25 7.81 -0.94
N THR A 332 -9.41 7.32 0.27
CA THR A 332 -10.55 7.62 1.13
C THR A 332 -10.52 9.07 1.62
N LYS A 333 -11.67 9.57 2.09
CA LYS A 333 -11.77 10.91 2.69
C LYS A 333 -10.76 11.07 3.83
N GLY A 334 -10.01 12.19 3.83
CA GLY A 334 -9.00 12.48 4.83
C GLY A 334 -7.65 11.78 4.63
N SER A 335 -7.38 11.17 3.46
CA SER A 335 -6.10 10.51 3.16
C SER A 335 -4.91 11.45 3.28
N LEU A 336 -5.02 12.70 2.84
CA LEU A 336 -3.96 13.69 2.98
C LEU A 336 -3.77 14.15 4.44
N GLU A 337 -4.87 14.30 5.18
CA GLU A 337 -4.81 14.61 6.61
C GLU A 337 -4.13 13.49 7.38
N TYR A 338 -4.49 12.23 7.10
CA TYR A 338 -3.85 11.05 7.68
C TYR A 338 -2.35 11.01 7.38
N LEU A 339 -1.94 11.27 6.14
CA LEU A 339 -0.54 11.34 5.74
C LEU A 339 0.23 12.46 6.48
N ARG A 340 -0.42 13.63 6.67
CA ARG A 340 0.16 14.74 7.46
C ARG A 340 0.39 14.35 8.92
N GLY A 341 -0.46 13.49 9.49
CA GLY A 341 -0.28 12.93 10.83
C GLY A 341 1.05 12.18 11.02
N TYR A 342 1.61 11.64 9.94
CA TYR A 342 2.94 11.00 9.95
C TYR A 342 4.11 11.95 9.63
N GLY A 343 3.87 13.26 9.60
CA GLY A 343 4.92 14.28 9.40
C GLY A 343 5.21 14.65 7.95
N PHE A 344 4.49 14.10 6.99
CA PHE A 344 4.59 14.51 5.59
C PHE A 344 3.83 15.82 5.34
N ARG A 345 4.26 16.56 4.32
CA ARG A 345 3.58 17.75 3.83
C ARG A 345 2.81 17.45 2.55
N THR A 346 1.74 18.20 2.32
CA THR A 346 0.91 18.11 1.11
C THR A 346 0.99 19.42 0.31
N PHE A 347 0.27 19.53 -0.78
CA PHE A 347 0.49 20.57 -1.78
C PHE A 347 -0.62 21.64 -1.79
N GLY A 348 -1.35 21.83 -0.67
CA GLY A 348 -2.45 22.79 -0.56
C GLY A 348 -2.10 24.25 -0.86
N ASP A 349 -0.82 24.65 -0.71
CA ASP A 349 -0.33 25.99 -1.11
C ASP A 349 0.00 26.09 -2.61
N ILE A 350 -0.08 24.97 -3.35
CA ILE A 350 0.26 24.90 -4.77
C ILE A 350 -0.98 24.72 -5.63
N TRP A 351 -1.92 23.84 -5.20
CA TRP A 351 -3.21 23.60 -5.82
C TRP A 351 -4.27 23.26 -4.78
N ASP A 352 -5.55 23.30 -5.20
CA ASP A 352 -6.67 23.00 -4.32
C ASP A 352 -6.69 21.51 -3.92
N GLU A 353 -6.59 21.24 -2.62
CA GLU A 353 -6.70 19.91 -2.00
C GLU A 353 -8.07 19.67 -1.33
N SER A 354 -9.07 20.51 -1.60
CA SER A 354 -10.41 20.36 -1.00
C SER A 354 -11.09 19.04 -1.36
N TYR A 355 -10.60 18.33 -2.39
CA TYR A 355 -11.06 16.99 -2.72
C TYR A 355 -10.85 15.99 -1.58
N ASP A 356 -9.84 16.17 -0.73
CA ASP A 356 -9.54 15.25 0.38
C ASP A 356 -10.66 15.19 1.42
N SER A 357 -11.35 16.31 1.64
CA SER A 357 -12.50 16.40 2.54
C SER A 357 -13.85 16.10 1.86
N ALA A 358 -13.85 15.88 0.54
CA ALA A 358 -15.07 15.68 -0.22
C ALA A 358 -15.68 14.27 0.02
N GLU A 359 -16.99 14.16 -0.12
CA GLU A 359 -17.69 12.88 -0.07
C GLU A 359 -17.27 11.97 -1.25
N ASP A 360 -17.36 10.65 -1.04
CA ASP A 360 -16.94 9.63 -2.01
C ASP A 360 -17.56 9.82 -3.41
N SER A 361 -18.82 10.24 -3.44
CA SER A 361 -19.58 10.43 -4.69
C SER A 361 -19.01 11.50 -5.62
N VAL A 362 -18.28 12.47 -5.08
CA VAL A 362 -17.78 13.65 -5.85
C VAL A 362 -16.25 13.79 -5.81
N ARG A 363 -15.55 13.05 -4.96
CA ARG A 363 -14.10 13.18 -4.76
C ARG A 363 -13.32 12.94 -6.05
N ILE A 364 -13.61 11.84 -6.75
CA ILE A 364 -12.94 11.47 -8.00
C ILE A 364 -13.15 12.56 -9.07
N GLU A 365 -14.36 13.11 -9.18
CA GLU A 365 -14.67 14.19 -10.11
C GLU A 365 -13.84 15.45 -9.79
N ARG A 366 -13.75 15.86 -8.53
CA ARG A 366 -12.93 17.01 -8.12
C ARG A 366 -11.44 16.80 -8.42
N ILE A 367 -10.93 15.59 -8.21
CA ILE A 367 -9.55 15.24 -8.59
C ILE A 367 -9.39 15.35 -10.11
N ALA A 368 -10.36 14.87 -10.88
CA ALA A 368 -10.32 14.96 -12.34
C ALA A 368 -10.35 16.41 -12.84
N GLU A 369 -11.15 17.28 -12.21
CA GLU A 369 -11.18 18.72 -12.49
C GLU A 369 -9.84 19.39 -12.17
N LEU A 370 -9.22 19.05 -11.03
CA LEU A 370 -7.87 19.50 -10.70
C LEU A 370 -6.87 19.08 -11.78
N LEU A 371 -6.83 17.79 -12.13
CA LEU A 371 -5.92 17.30 -13.16
C LEU A 371 -6.12 18.01 -14.50
N LYS A 372 -7.38 18.20 -14.91
CA LYS A 372 -7.70 18.92 -16.13
C LYS A 372 -7.22 20.38 -16.09
N SER A 373 -7.37 21.05 -14.94
CA SER A 373 -6.92 22.45 -14.78
C SER A 373 -5.40 22.57 -14.86
N LEU A 374 -4.66 21.57 -14.38
CA LEU A 374 -3.21 21.51 -14.47
C LEU A 374 -2.75 21.10 -15.88
N ASP A 375 -3.51 20.25 -16.54
CA ASP A 375 -3.16 19.69 -17.84
C ASP A 375 -3.16 20.73 -18.97
N VAL A 376 -4.05 21.71 -18.90
CA VAL A 376 -4.12 22.81 -19.89
C VAL A 376 -3.03 23.87 -19.73
N LEU A 377 -2.22 23.80 -18.70
CA LEU A 377 -1.12 24.73 -18.46
C LEU A 377 0.02 24.52 -19.48
N SER A 378 0.73 25.61 -19.82
CA SER A 378 1.95 25.49 -20.61
C SER A 378 3.05 24.74 -19.86
N THR A 379 4.04 24.24 -20.59
CA THR A 379 5.22 23.56 -20.02
C THR A 379 5.93 24.46 -19.01
N GLU A 380 6.07 25.76 -19.31
CA GLU A 380 6.69 26.72 -18.41
C GLU A 380 5.89 26.92 -17.13
N ALA A 381 4.56 26.94 -17.23
CA ALA A 381 3.69 27.05 -16.05
C ALA A 381 3.75 25.77 -15.18
N LYS A 382 3.79 24.60 -15.79
CA LYS A 382 4.00 23.32 -15.09
C LYS A 382 5.35 23.30 -14.38
N GLN A 383 6.41 23.72 -15.06
CA GLN A 383 7.74 23.85 -14.47
C GLN A 383 7.75 24.80 -13.27
N LEU A 384 7.04 25.94 -13.39
CA LEU A 384 6.92 26.89 -12.27
C LEU A 384 6.21 26.28 -11.06
N LEU A 385 5.13 25.54 -11.27
CA LEU A 385 4.42 24.82 -10.20
C LEU A 385 5.32 23.79 -9.53
N PHE A 386 6.06 23.00 -10.33
CA PHE A 386 7.03 22.04 -9.80
C PHE A 386 8.10 22.73 -8.93
N ASN A 387 8.63 23.84 -9.40
CA ASN A 387 9.62 24.62 -8.66
C ASN A 387 9.05 25.16 -7.34
N ARG A 388 7.77 25.56 -7.30
CA ARG A 388 7.09 25.98 -6.07
C ARG A 388 6.86 24.80 -5.12
N ALA A 389 6.58 23.61 -5.64
CA ALA A 389 6.38 22.40 -4.85
C ALA A 389 7.67 21.81 -4.28
N ARG A 390 8.84 22.27 -4.75
CA ARG A 390 10.17 21.70 -4.42
C ARG A 390 10.43 21.59 -2.94
N GLU A 391 10.13 22.64 -2.15
CA GLU A 391 10.36 22.63 -0.70
C GLU A 391 9.58 21.50 -0.01
N VAL A 392 8.33 21.29 -0.42
CA VAL A 392 7.48 20.20 0.10
C VAL A 392 8.05 18.83 -0.30
N VAL A 393 8.44 18.70 -1.56
CA VAL A 393 9.04 17.46 -2.10
C VAL A 393 10.33 17.11 -1.38
N GLU A 394 11.23 18.07 -1.20
CA GLU A 394 12.51 17.88 -0.49
C GLU A 394 12.29 17.54 0.99
N HIS A 395 11.31 18.20 1.65
CA HIS A 395 10.92 17.85 3.01
C HIS A 395 10.47 16.38 3.11
N ASN A 396 9.53 15.99 2.26
CA ASN A 396 8.96 14.64 2.26
C ASN A 396 10.03 13.57 1.98
N TRP A 397 10.88 13.83 1.01
CA TRP A 397 11.98 12.94 0.64
C TRP A 397 12.98 12.78 1.80
N ASN A 398 13.37 13.90 2.46
CA ASN A 398 14.25 13.86 3.60
C ASN A 398 13.61 13.17 4.82
N HIS A 399 12.32 13.45 5.07
CA HIS A 399 11.57 12.82 6.15
C HIS A 399 11.49 11.31 5.98
N PHE A 400 11.26 10.84 4.75
CA PHE A 400 11.21 9.42 4.40
C PHE A 400 12.56 8.73 4.54
N TYR A 401 13.63 9.33 3.97
CA TYR A 401 14.93 8.65 3.86
C TYR A 401 15.89 8.87 5.01
N ASN A 402 15.74 9.92 5.79
CA ASN A 402 16.69 10.30 6.84
C ASN A 402 16.20 9.98 8.27
N GLY A 403 15.27 9.05 8.39
CA GLY A 403 14.84 8.47 9.67
C GLY A 403 13.71 9.22 10.38
N GLY A 404 13.23 10.35 9.84
CA GLY A 404 12.12 11.08 10.46
C GLY A 404 10.82 10.25 10.49
N PHE A 405 10.44 9.69 9.35
CA PHE A 405 9.27 8.82 9.25
C PHE A 405 9.43 7.54 10.07
N GLU A 406 10.60 6.90 9.99
CA GLU A 406 10.90 5.71 10.79
C GLU A 406 10.73 5.95 12.29
N ALA A 407 11.18 7.11 12.78
CA ALA A 407 11.02 7.48 14.19
C ALA A 407 9.54 7.58 14.61
N VAL A 408 8.68 8.15 13.75
CA VAL A 408 7.22 8.22 14.00
C VAL A 408 6.63 6.83 14.06
N LEU A 409 7.00 5.94 13.14
CA LEU A 409 6.52 4.56 13.11
C LEU A 409 6.96 3.77 14.36
N TRP A 410 8.17 4.00 14.87
CA TRP A 410 8.64 3.37 16.09
C TRP A 410 7.83 3.83 17.32
N VAL A 411 7.46 5.11 17.40
CA VAL A 411 6.61 5.63 18.47
C VAL A 411 5.24 4.96 18.41
N GLU A 412 4.60 4.96 17.24
CA GLU A 412 3.30 4.31 17.04
C GLU A 412 3.32 2.82 17.42
N LEU A 413 4.35 2.10 16.96
CA LEU A 413 4.50 0.68 17.27
C LEU A 413 4.63 0.42 18.77
N ASN A 414 5.45 1.22 19.47
CA ASN A 414 5.61 1.10 20.92
C ASN A 414 4.32 1.43 21.68
N ASP A 415 3.60 2.47 21.25
CA ASP A 415 2.31 2.85 21.84
C ASP A 415 1.25 1.75 21.63
N MET A 416 1.22 1.15 20.44
CA MET A 416 0.36 0.00 20.15
C MET A 416 0.71 -1.20 21.04
N LEU A 417 1.98 -1.55 21.18
CA LEU A 417 2.41 -2.64 22.04
C LEU A 417 2.07 -2.36 23.53
N ALA A 418 2.19 -1.10 23.97
CA ALA A 418 1.79 -0.71 25.33
C ALA A 418 0.27 -0.83 25.56
N GLN A 419 -0.56 -0.65 24.53
CA GLN A 419 -2.02 -0.86 24.63
C GLN A 419 -2.40 -2.35 24.79
N ILE A 420 -1.61 -3.24 24.24
CA ILE A 420 -1.78 -4.70 24.40
C ILE A 420 -1.28 -5.13 25.79
N ASP A 421 -0.44 -4.31 26.42
CA ASP A 421 0.11 -4.54 27.74
C ASP A 421 -0.76 -3.84 28.81
N PRO A 422 -1.71 -4.52 29.49
CA PRO A 422 -2.54 -3.93 30.54
C PRO A 422 -1.77 -3.71 31.85
#